data_a330b4d79b7d66d4a09cbebaf7cfbaf3
#
_entry.id   a330b4d79b7d66d4a09cbebaf7cfbaf3
#
_cell.length_a   1.000
_cell.length_b   1.000
_cell.length_c   1.000
_cell.angle_alpha   90.00
_cell.angle_beta   90.00
_cell.angle_gamma   90.00
#
_symmetry.space_group_name_H-M   'P 1'
#
loop_
_entity.id
_entity.type
_entity.pdbx_description
1 polymer ?
#
loop_
_entity_poly.entity_id
_entity_poly.type
_entity_poly.pdbx_seq_one_letter_code
_entity_poly.pdbx_strand_id
1 'polypeptide(L)'
;MTLLVTSATGANGAGYGKIIAFADDGKPIGVFGSDPRIVDPRRLGSSRVDGLLFVNSGSDRILALDYNGDVVHASRSIVGLNPGGGNFGPDGRYYVGLRSERTIMAFARKLDGVGEYILPPHVVPFPRGFAFGHDGRLLLASGIGPDGEGDNAILAFDSDLRMLPSWKVRDPELSPLDLTIAQSGNIVVSSEHPFGAANAATTIREYDHVNGRLVRVLVPNDGVGLQKPRGLRFGPDARLYCVAQDEVVVFDFETGECIGAVARLPRLNGQAVIFFP
;
A
#
# COMPACT_ATOMS: atom_id res chain seq x y z
N MET A 1 -6.11 -16.75 11.10
CA MET A 1 -5.27 -15.78 10.37
C MET A 1 -5.60 -14.41 10.90
N THR A 2 -4.61 -13.65 11.35
CA THR A 2 -4.82 -12.35 12.02
C THR A 2 -4.85 -11.24 10.99
N LEU A 3 -5.84 -10.34 11.07
CA LEU A 3 -5.89 -9.15 10.26
C LEU A 3 -5.02 -8.07 10.93
N LEU A 4 -3.96 -7.65 10.25
CA LEU A 4 -3.07 -6.59 10.71
C LEU A 4 -3.28 -5.32 9.90
N VAL A 5 -3.39 -4.18 10.58
CA VAL A 5 -3.57 -2.86 9.99
C VAL A 5 -2.53 -1.89 10.54
N THR A 6 -1.81 -1.20 9.67
CA THR A 6 -0.95 -0.10 10.11
C THR A 6 -1.78 1.14 10.39
N SER A 7 -1.52 1.76 11.52
CA SER A 7 -2.12 3.01 11.96
C SER A 7 -1.06 4.11 11.96
N ALA A 8 -1.21 5.12 11.10
CA ALA A 8 -0.31 6.25 11.08
C ALA A 8 -0.71 7.32 12.11
N THR A 9 0.27 8.02 12.68
CA THR A 9 -0.02 9.13 13.60
C THR A 9 -0.72 10.30 12.91
N GLY A 10 -0.41 10.52 11.61
CA GLY A 10 -0.93 11.68 10.87
C GLY A 10 -0.40 13.02 11.38
N ALA A 11 -0.67 14.09 10.64
CA ALA A 11 -0.18 15.44 10.96
C ALA A 11 -0.68 15.96 12.32
N ASN A 12 -1.81 15.48 12.80
CA ASN A 12 -2.45 15.94 14.04
C ASN A 12 -2.30 14.94 15.19
N GLY A 13 -1.42 13.93 15.08
CA GLY A 13 -1.27 12.88 16.09
C GLY A 13 -2.54 12.05 16.30
N ALA A 14 -3.39 11.93 15.27
CA ALA A 14 -4.72 11.32 15.39
C ALA A 14 -4.68 9.81 15.52
N GLY A 15 -3.73 9.13 14.88
CA GLY A 15 -3.62 7.68 14.89
C GLY A 15 -2.69 7.14 15.97
N TYR A 16 -2.58 5.82 16.01
CA TYR A 16 -1.82 5.13 17.07
C TYR A 16 -0.31 5.07 16.81
N GLY A 17 0.14 5.26 15.55
CA GLY A 17 1.54 5.06 15.16
C GLY A 17 2.03 3.62 15.35
N LYS A 18 1.14 2.63 15.23
CA LYS A 18 1.37 1.21 15.55
C LYS A 18 0.76 0.28 14.50
N ILE A 19 1.09 -0.99 14.60
CA ILE A 19 0.38 -2.07 13.89
C ILE A 19 -0.69 -2.59 14.85
N ILE A 20 -1.94 -2.56 14.40
CA ILE A 20 -3.09 -3.03 15.19
C ILE A 20 -3.52 -4.39 14.66
N ALA A 21 -3.66 -5.34 15.57
CA ALA A 21 -4.18 -6.67 15.27
C ALA A 21 -5.67 -6.73 15.58
N PHE A 22 -6.42 -7.38 14.68
CA PHE A 22 -7.87 -7.61 14.83
C PHE A 22 -8.19 -9.10 14.81
N ALA A 23 -9.14 -9.49 15.65
CA ALA A 23 -9.73 -10.83 15.65
C ALA A 23 -10.65 -11.02 14.43
N ASP A 24 -11.06 -12.27 14.19
CA ASP A 24 -11.98 -12.61 13.08
C ASP A 24 -13.35 -11.94 13.22
N ASP A 25 -13.76 -11.54 14.44
CA ASP A 25 -14.98 -10.77 14.70
C ASP A 25 -14.80 -9.25 14.53
N GLY A 26 -13.62 -8.82 14.08
CA GLY A 26 -13.29 -7.42 13.81
C GLY A 26 -12.94 -6.58 15.04
N LYS A 27 -12.88 -7.17 16.22
CA LYS A 27 -12.45 -6.47 17.43
C LYS A 27 -10.94 -6.32 17.48
N PRO A 28 -10.40 -5.16 17.93
CA PRO A 28 -8.98 -5.02 18.12
C PRO A 28 -8.51 -5.95 19.24
N ILE A 29 -7.50 -6.77 18.95
CA ILE A 29 -6.83 -7.65 19.93
C ILE A 29 -5.76 -6.85 20.69
N GLY A 30 -5.09 -5.92 20.01
CA GLY A 30 -4.01 -5.13 20.57
C GLY A 30 -3.01 -4.64 19.54
N VAL A 31 -1.85 -4.24 20.02
CA VAL A 31 -0.71 -3.83 19.21
C VAL A 31 0.11 -5.06 18.82
N PHE A 32 0.38 -5.23 17.52
CA PHE A 32 1.27 -6.26 17.02
C PHE A 32 2.70 -5.70 16.92
N GLY A 33 3.62 -6.32 17.65
CA GLY A 33 5.00 -5.85 17.75
C GLY A 33 5.17 -4.64 18.66
N SER A 34 5.99 -4.82 19.70
CA SER A 34 6.23 -3.80 20.73
C SER A 34 7.58 -3.08 20.57
N ASP A 35 8.39 -3.46 19.59
CA ASP A 35 9.72 -2.87 19.35
C ASP A 35 9.61 -1.35 19.17
N PRO A 36 10.40 -0.54 19.90
CA PRO A 36 10.33 0.92 19.82
C PRO A 36 10.73 1.50 18.46
N ARG A 37 11.39 0.69 17.60
CA ARG A 37 11.70 1.08 16.23
C ARG A 37 10.48 1.04 15.30
N ILE A 38 9.37 0.41 15.69
CA ILE A 38 8.10 0.47 14.96
C ILE A 38 7.45 1.82 15.25
N VAL A 39 7.78 2.81 14.43
CA VAL A 39 7.28 4.19 14.55
C VAL A 39 6.51 4.55 13.29
N ASP A 40 5.26 4.96 13.43
CA ASP A 40 4.41 5.43 12.33
C ASP A 40 4.45 4.50 11.10
N PRO A 41 4.12 3.19 11.28
CA PRO A 41 4.24 2.20 10.21
C PRO A 41 3.28 2.54 9.06
N ARG A 42 3.80 2.49 7.83
CA ARG A 42 3.05 2.92 6.64
C ARG A 42 2.63 1.77 5.75
N ARG A 43 3.47 0.76 5.59
CA ARG A 43 3.22 -0.37 4.69
C ARG A 43 3.61 -1.68 5.35
N LEU A 44 2.94 -2.74 4.90
CA LEU A 44 3.18 -4.11 5.30
C LEU A 44 3.40 -4.97 4.06
N GLY A 45 4.31 -5.92 4.15
CA GLY A 45 4.49 -6.98 3.17
C GLY A 45 4.79 -8.29 3.88
N SER A 46 4.19 -9.40 3.48
CA SER A 46 4.50 -10.71 4.04
C SER A 46 5.35 -11.52 3.09
N SER A 47 6.40 -12.10 3.62
CA SER A 47 7.23 -13.05 2.91
C SER A 47 6.62 -14.45 3.06
N ARG A 48 6.23 -15.07 1.94
CA ARG A 48 5.72 -16.44 1.94
C ARG A 48 6.80 -17.49 2.14
N VAL A 49 8.07 -17.12 2.02
CA VAL A 49 9.20 -18.05 2.06
C VAL A 49 9.66 -18.32 3.49
N ASP A 50 9.76 -17.27 4.30
CA ASP A 50 10.25 -17.32 5.68
C ASP A 50 9.21 -16.93 6.71
N GLY A 51 7.99 -16.61 6.26
CA GLY A 51 6.86 -16.26 7.13
C GLY A 51 7.03 -14.94 7.87
N LEU A 52 7.93 -14.05 7.42
CA LEU A 52 8.18 -12.77 8.08
C LEU A 52 7.26 -11.68 7.58
N LEU A 53 6.91 -10.78 8.48
CA LEU A 53 6.19 -9.54 8.18
C LEU A 53 7.17 -8.38 8.06
N PHE A 54 7.20 -7.77 6.87
CA PHE A 54 8.02 -6.58 6.61
C PHE A 54 7.21 -5.31 6.85
N VAL A 55 7.80 -4.37 7.58
CA VAL A 55 7.17 -3.13 8.00
C VAL A 55 8.04 -1.96 7.57
N ASN A 56 7.48 -1.05 6.79
CA ASN A 56 8.12 0.23 6.53
C ASN A 56 7.79 1.16 7.69
N SER A 57 8.75 1.33 8.61
CA SER A 57 8.63 2.32 9.68
C SER A 57 8.75 3.73 9.10
N GLY A 58 7.87 4.62 9.49
CA GLY A 58 7.87 6.01 9.03
C GLY A 58 9.08 6.81 9.51
N SER A 59 9.87 6.27 10.44
CA SER A 59 11.07 6.95 10.96
C SER A 59 12.25 6.87 9.97
N ASP A 60 12.86 5.70 9.83
CA ASP A 60 14.06 5.57 9.02
C ASP A 60 14.42 4.13 8.63
N ARG A 61 13.57 3.13 8.91
CA ARG A 61 13.93 1.72 8.77
C ARG A 61 12.85 0.85 8.17
N ILE A 62 13.31 -0.25 7.60
CA ILE A 62 12.50 -1.42 7.30
C ILE A 62 12.79 -2.45 8.37
N LEU A 63 11.75 -3.03 8.95
CA LEU A 63 11.84 -4.06 9.98
C LEU A 63 11.20 -5.34 9.45
N ALA A 64 11.76 -6.49 9.79
CA ALA A 64 11.15 -7.79 9.56
C ALA A 64 10.80 -8.42 10.92
N LEU A 65 9.52 -8.76 11.10
CA LEU A 65 8.97 -9.29 12.33
C LEU A 65 8.58 -10.75 12.13
N ASP A 66 8.73 -11.55 13.19
CA ASP A 66 8.22 -12.92 13.23
C ASP A 66 6.72 -12.97 13.62
N TYR A 67 6.18 -14.17 13.85
CA TYR A 67 4.77 -14.40 14.21
C TYR A 67 4.38 -13.82 15.57
N ASN A 68 5.35 -13.60 16.46
CA ASN A 68 5.11 -13.00 17.76
C ASN A 68 5.15 -11.47 17.72
N GLY A 69 5.56 -10.91 16.59
CA GLY A 69 5.79 -9.47 16.44
C GLY A 69 7.18 -9.03 16.90
N ASP A 70 8.11 -9.98 17.12
CA ASP A 70 9.48 -9.67 17.47
C ASP A 70 10.29 -9.32 16.22
N VAL A 71 11.11 -8.27 16.31
CA VAL A 71 11.97 -7.84 15.20
C VAL A 71 13.17 -8.78 15.09
N VAL A 72 13.20 -9.56 14.01
CA VAL A 72 14.30 -10.50 13.70
C VAL A 72 15.35 -9.92 12.76
N HIS A 73 14.95 -8.98 11.89
CA HIS A 73 15.87 -8.26 11.00
C HIS A 73 15.48 -6.77 10.93
N ALA A 74 16.47 -5.94 10.73
CA ALA A 74 16.27 -4.50 10.52
C ALA A 74 17.27 -3.98 9.49
N SER A 75 16.83 -3.10 8.59
CA SER A 75 17.73 -2.38 7.70
C SER A 75 18.63 -1.41 8.47
N ARG A 76 19.69 -0.95 7.84
CA ARG A 76 20.36 0.28 8.28
C ARG A 76 19.40 1.45 8.20
N SER A 77 19.74 2.54 8.89
CA SER A 77 19.00 3.79 8.77
C SER A 77 19.02 4.30 7.34
N ILE A 78 17.86 4.69 6.84
CA ILE A 78 17.66 5.22 5.49
C ILE A 78 17.19 6.66 5.67
N VAL A 79 18.10 7.61 5.48
CA VAL A 79 17.78 9.03 5.64
C VAL A 79 16.68 9.43 4.67
N GLY A 80 15.64 10.08 5.18
CA GLY A 80 14.52 10.53 4.36
C GLY A 80 13.63 9.41 3.81
N LEU A 81 13.56 8.26 4.48
CA LEU A 81 12.81 7.08 4.02
C LEU A 81 11.39 7.43 3.52
N ASN A 82 10.60 8.17 4.29
CA ASN A 82 9.23 8.59 3.94
C ASN A 82 8.53 7.59 2.98
N PRO A 83 8.22 6.36 3.44
CA PRO A 83 7.86 5.27 2.55
C PRO A 83 6.49 5.50 1.89
N GLY A 84 6.45 5.34 0.56
CA GLY A 84 5.22 5.39 -0.23
C GLY A 84 4.53 4.04 -0.34
N GLY A 85 5.24 3.02 -0.78
CA GLY A 85 4.78 1.65 -0.97
C GLY A 85 5.77 0.64 -0.42
N GLY A 86 5.35 -0.62 -0.31
CA GLY A 86 6.24 -1.73 0.04
C GLY A 86 5.63 -3.06 -0.38
N ASN A 87 6.39 -3.89 -1.11
CA ASN A 87 5.95 -5.20 -1.56
C ASN A 87 7.13 -6.09 -1.91
N PHE A 88 6.91 -7.41 -1.93
CA PHE A 88 7.89 -8.36 -2.46
C PHE A 88 7.84 -8.38 -3.99
N GLY A 89 9.01 -8.39 -4.61
CA GLY A 89 9.17 -8.60 -6.04
C GLY A 89 9.22 -10.08 -6.42
N PRO A 90 9.12 -10.39 -7.73
CA PRO A 90 9.21 -11.75 -8.23
C PRO A 90 10.57 -12.42 -7.97
N ASP A 91 11.60 -11.63 -7.76
CA ASP A 91 12.97 -12.07 -7.38
C ASP A 91 13.13 -12.37 -5.88
N GLY A 92 12.05 -12.19 -5.09
CA GLY A 92 12.02 -12.42 -3.66
C GLY A 92 12.67 -11.33 -2.81
N ARG A 93 13.11 -10.21 -3.40
CA ARG A 93 13.55 -9.02 -2.65
C ARG A 93 12.35 -8.20 -2.18
N TYR A 94 12.53 -7.42 -1.13
CA TYR A 94 11.54 -6.46 -0.65
C TYR A 94 11.79 -5.08 -1.24
N TYR A 95 10.81 -4.55 -1.95
CA TYR A 95 10.87 -3.27 -2.63
C TYR A 95 10.16 -2.21 -1.82
N VAL A 96 10.71 -0.99 -1.79
CA VAL A 96 10.16 0.15 -1.06
C VAL A 96 10.20 1.40 -1.93
N GLY A 97 9.06 2.07 -2.04
CA GLY A 97 8.98 3.39 -2.66
C GLY A 97 9.45 4.49 -1.70
N LEU A 98 10.38 5.30 -2.11
CA LEU A 98 10.94 6.43 -1.35
C LEU A 98 10.39 7.74 -1.92
N ARG A 99 9.48 8.38 -1.19
CA ARG A 99 8.83 9.62 -1.65
C ARG A 99 9.81 10.79 -1.72
N SER A 100 10.70 10.91 -0.74
CA SER A 100 11.68 12.00 -0.69
C SER A 100 12.68 11.93 -1.82
N GLU A 101 13.14 10.71 -2.15
CA GLU A 101 14.10 10.45 -3.23
C GLU A 101 13.43 10.21 -4.58
N ARG A 102 12.10 10.12 -4.62
CA ARG A 102 11.31 9.87 -5.84
C ARG A 102 11.78 8.65 -6.61
N THR A 103 11.98 7.53 -5.91
CA THR A 103 12.57 6.31 -6.45
C THR A 103 12.01 5.07 -5.78
N ILE A 104 12.51 3.92 -6.19
CA ILE A 104 12.28 2.61 -5.55
C ILE A 104 13.63 2.01 -5.20
N MET A 105 13.73 1.46 -3.99
CA MET A 105 14.84 0.64 -3.54
C MET A 105 14.40 -0.80 -3.32
N ALA A 106 15.32 -1.74 -3.50
CA ALA A 106 15.14 -3.15 -3.15
C ALA A 106 16.13 -3.57 -2.05
N PHE A 107 15.67 -4.47 -1.20
CA PHE A 107 16.41 -5.00 -0.06
C PHE A 107 16.39 -6.52 -0.09
N ALA A 108 17.52 -7.14 0.26
CA ALA A 108 17.56 -8.56 0.58
C ALA A 108 16.62 -8.85 1.77
N ARG A 109 16.05 -10.06 1.83
CA ARG A 109 15.11 -10.44 2.90
C ARG A 109 15.67 -10.34 4.31
N LYS A 110 16.96 -10.56 4.49
CA LYS A 110 17.62 -10.43 5.79
C LYS A 110 17.87 -8.99 6.23
N LEU A 111 17.66 -8.02 5.33
CA LEU A 111 17.90 -6.59 5.56
C LEU A 111 19.33 -6.25 6.03
N ASP A 112 20.29 -7.18 5.84
CA ASP A 112 21.68 -7.10 6.33
C ASP A 112 22.59 -6.25 5.44
N GLY A 113 22.11 -5.92 4.23
CA GLY A 113 22.81 -5.10 3.25
C GLY A 113 22.33 -3.65 3.20
N VAL A 114 22.99 -2.89 2.34
CA VAL A 114 22.50 -1.58 1.89
C VAL A 114 21.45 -1.82 0.82
N GLY A 115 20.32 -1.11 0.90
CA GLY A 115 19.31 -1.18 -0.16
C GLY A 115 19.90 -0.71 -1.50
N GLU A 116 19.47 -1.35 -2.56
CA GLU A 116 19.87 -1.02 -3.92
C GLU A 116 18.81 -0.09 -4.56
N TYR A 117 19.26 1.00 -5.16
CA TYR A 117 18.39 1.84 -6.00
C TYR A 117 18.03 1.07 -7.27
N ILE A 118 16.76 0.72 -7.42
CA ILE A 118 16.25 0.01 -8.59
C ILE A 118 15.93 0.99 -9.71
N LEU A 119 15.45 2.16 -9.35
CA LEU A 119 15.26 3.28 -10.26
C LEU A 119 16.21 4.40 -9.83
N PRO A 120 16.76 5.17 -10.78
CA PRO A 120 17.49 6.37 -10.43
C PRO A 120 16.64 7.31 -9.56
N PRO A 121 17.23 8.06 -8.62
CA PRO A 121 16.51 9.10 -7.89
C PRO A 121 15.81 10.08 -8.83
N HIS A 122 14.66 10.60 -8.40
CA HIS A 122 13.83 11.57 -9.12
C HIS A 122 13.17 11.09 -10.44
N VAL A 123 13.18 9.77 -10.72
CA VAL A 123 12.50 9.21 -11.90
C VAL A 123 10.98 9.10 -11.70
N VAL A 124 10.54 8.81 -10.48
CA VAL A 124 9.11 8.72 -10.17
C VAL A 124 8.66 10.01 -9.50
N PRO A 125 7.66 10.72 -10.04
CA PRO A 125 7.26 12.02 -9.49
C PRO A 125 6.89 11.99 -8.00
N PHE A 126 6.00 11.05 -7.60
CA PHE A 126 5.66 10.86 -6.20
C PHE A 126 5.17 9.42 -5.95
N PRO A 127 6.09 8.48 -5.63
CA PRO A 127 5.73 7.08 -5.47
C PRO A 127 4.79 6.85 -4.28
N ARG A 128 3.67 6.19 -4.55
CA ARG A 128 2.69 5.74 -3.57
C ARG A 128 2.68 4.21 -3.50
N GLY A 129 1.53 3.55 -3.53
CA GLY A 129 1.46 2.10 -3.60
C GLY A 129 1.95 1.52 -4.93
N PHE A 130 2.41 0.28 -4.91
CA PHE A 130 2.79 -0.44 -6.12
C PHE A 130 2.59 -1.95 -5.96
N ALA A 131 2.50 -2.64 -7.07
CA ALA A 131 2.46 -4.10 -7.13
C ALA A 131 3.19 -4.61 -8.37
N PHE A 132 3.55 -5.89 -8.35
CA PHE A 132 4.06 -6.59 -9.51
C PHE A 132 2.91 -7.32 -10.19
N GLY A 133 2.74 -7.08 -11.49
CA GLY A 133 1.80 -7.81 -12.34
C GLY A 133 2.21 -9.27 -12.52
N HIS A 134 1.29 -10.10 -12.98
CA HIS A 134 1.56 -11.53 -13.28
C HIS A 134 2.64 -11.72 -14.35
N ASP A 135 2.84 -10.72 -15.19
CA ASP A 135 3.87 -10.65 -16.25
C ASP A 135 5.22 -10.10 -15.76
N GLY A 136 5.36 -9.86 -14.46
CA GLY A 136 6.57 -9.35 -13.83
C GLY A 136 6.75 -7.83 -13.93
N ARG A 137 5.87 -7.10 -14.63
CA ARG A 137 5.91 -5.64 -14.66
C ARG A 137 5.68 -5.05 -13.28
N LEU A 138 6.43 -4.00 -12.96
CA LEU A 138 6.14 -3.16 -11.80
C LEU A 138 5.10 -2.10 -12.20
N LEU A 139 3.98 -2.06 -11.49
CA LEU A 139 2.91 -1.09 -11.67
C LEU A 139 2.87 -0.18 -10.43
N LEU A 140 3.00 1.12 -10.65
CA LEU A 140 3.25 2.10 -9.60
C LEU A 140 2.22 3.23 -9.63
N ALA A 141 1.51 3.42 -8.53
CA ALA A 141 0.70 4.60 -8.28
C ALA A 141 1.61 5.82 -8.07
N SER A 142 1.52 6.80 -8.95
CA SER A 142 2.21 8.08 -8.83
C SER A 142 1.21 9.19 -8.52
N GLY A 143 1.53 10.05 -7.58
CA GLY A 143 0.72 11.20 -7.19
C GLY A 143 1.43 12.51 -7.50
N ILE A 144 0.79 13.60 -7.09
CA ILE A 144 1.39 14.94 -7.03
C ILE A 144 2.10 15.07 -5.67
N GLY A 145 3.34 15.52 -5.69
CA GLY A 145 4.15 15.77 -4.49
C GLY A 145 3.73 17.05 -3.76
N PRO A 146 4.27 17.28 -2.54
CA PRO A 146 4.00 18.50 -1.78
C PRO A 146 4.48 19.79 -2.47
N ASP A 147 5.43 19.67 -3.39
CA ASP A 147 5.98 20.74 -4.23
C ASP A 147 5.10 21.03 -5.47
N GLY A 148 4.00 20.32 -5.64
CA GLY A 148 3.13 20.42 -6.81
C GLY A 148 3.66 19.69 -8.04
N GLU A 149 4.81 19.04 -7.95
CA GLU A 149 5.41 18.29 -9.04
C GLU A 149 4.78 16.91 -9.20
N GLY A 150 4.72 16.46 -10.44
CA GLY A 150 4.17 15.15 -10.81
C GLY A 150 2.76 15.21 -11.38
N ASP A 151 2.21 14.04 -11.61
CA ASP A 151 0.84 13.86 -12.06
C ASP A 151 0.21 12.61 -11.44
N ASN A 152 -1.09 12.62 -11.32
CA ASN A 152 -1.85 11.45 -10.90
C ASN A 152 -1.91 10.43 -12.02
N ALA A 153 -1.21 9.33 -11.86
CA ALA A 153 -1.11 8.29 -12.88
C ALA A 153 -0.77 6.93 -12.28
N ILE A 154 -0.95 5.87 -13.08
CA ILE A 154 -0.29 4.60 -12.85
C ILE A 154 0.80 4.46 -13.91
N LEU A 155 2.03 4.25 -13.48
CA LEU A 155 3.20 4.04 -14.30
C LEU A 155 3.51 2.55 -14.39
N ALA A 156 4.05 2.10 -15.52
CA ALA A 156 4.53 0.73 -15.67
C ALA A 156 6.04 0.71 -15.98
N PHE A 157 6.69 -0.30 -15.46
CA PHE A 157 8.08 -0.64 -15.72
C PHE A 157 8.13 -2.12 -16.13
N ASP A 158 8.96 -2.45 -17.10
CA ASP A 158 9.15 -3.84 -17.54
C ASP A 158 9.84 -4.70 -16.46
N SER A 159 10.09 -5.97 -16.74
CA SER A 159 10.77 -6.88 -15.84
C SER A 159 12.22 -6.49 -15.54
N ASP A 160 12.84 -5.69 -16.41
CA ASP A 160 14.17 -5.10 -16.20
C ASP A 160 14.10 -3.74 -15.49
N LEU A 161 12.90 -3.34 -15.03
CA LEU A 161 12.59 -2.09 -14.33
C LEU A 161 12.86 -0.83 -15.17
N ARG A 162 12.76 -0.95 -16.50
CA ARG A 162 12.77 0.20 -17.40
C ARG A 162 11.35 0.75 -17.57
N MET A 163 11.21 2.06 -17.45
CA MET A 163 9.91 2.70 -17.65
C MET A 163 9.35 2.40 -19.04
N LEU A 164 8.05 2.08 -19.10
CA LEU A 164 7.31 1.90 -20.34
C LEU A 164 6.55 3.19 -20.67
N PRO A 165 7.14 4.13 -21.42
CA PRO A 165 6.57 5.48 -21.59
C PRO A 165 5.27 5.48 -22.39
N SER A 166 5.05 4.48 -23.23
CA SER A 166 3.81 4.29 -24.00
C SER A 166 2.66 3.68 -23.18
N TRP A 167 2.96 3.13 -21.99
CA TRP A 167 1.96 2.57 -21.09
C TRP A 167 1.81 3.44 -19.85
N LYS A 168 0.69 4.09 -19.71
CA LYS A 168 0.38 4.95 -18.57
C LYS A 168 -1.13 5.10 -18.42
N VAL A 169 -1.66 4.81 -17.25
CA VAL A 169 -3.04 5.19 -16.94
C VAL A 169 -3.08 6.66 -16.59
N ARG A 170 -3.85 7.41 -17.38
CA ARG A 170 -4.24 8.80 -17.09
C ARG A 170 -5.75 8.88 -17.09
N ASP A 171 -6.29 9.15 -15.94
CA ASP A 171 -7.73 9.29 -15.72
C ASP A 171 -7.93 10.60 -14.96
N PRO A 172 -8.70 11.57 -15.49
CA PRO A 172 -8.85 12.88 -14.88
C PRO A 172 -9.49 12.83 -13.47
N GLU A 173 -10.16 11.73 -13.14
CA GLU A 173 -10.77 11.52 -11.82
C GLU A 173 -9.93 10.63 -10.91
N LEU A 174 -8.68 10.34 -11.27
CA LEU A 174 -7.78 9.49 -10.51
C LEU A 174 -6.81 10.32 -9.66
N SER A 175 -6.73 10.03 -8.37
CA SER A 175 -5.59 10.35 -7.51
C SER A 175 -5.17 9.06 -6.80
N PRO A 176 -4.32 8.23 -7.41
CA PRO A 176 -4.07 6.87 -6.95
C PRO A 176 -3.31 6.86 -5.63
N LEU A 177 -3.70 5.98 -4.71
CA LEU A 177 -3.09 5.85 -3.38
C LEU A 177 -2.39 4.52 -3.17
N ASP A 178 -3.10 3.45 -3.44
CA ASP A 178 -2.56 2.09 -3.41
C ASP A 178 -3.14 1.29 -4.56
N LEU A 179 -2.47 0.22 -4.92
CA LEU A 179 -2.95 -0.69 -5.94
C LEU A 179 -2.64 -2.15 -5.59
N THR A 180 -3.46 -3.03 -6.12
CA THR A 180 -3.28 -4.48 -6.07
C THR A 180 -3.64 -5.09 -7.42
N ILE A 181 -3.26 -6.35 -7.63
CA ILE A 181 -3.51 -7.05 -8.89
C ILE A 181 -4.61 -8.08 -8.66
N ALA A 182 -5.66 -8.01 -9.47
CA ALA A 182 -6.73 -8.99 -9.49
C ALA A 182 -6.26 -10.32 -10.09
N GLN A 183 -7.02 -11.39 -9.89
CA GLN A 183 -6.73 -12.70 -10.48
C GLN A 183 -6.71 -12.65 -12.03
N SER A 184 -7.50 -11.78 -12.63
CA SER A 184 -7.48 -11.49 -14.08
C SER A 184 -6.18 -10.85 -14.58
N GLY A 185 -5.33 -10.35 -13.67
CA GLY A 185 -4.17 -9.51 -13.99
C GLY A 185 -4.49 -8.01 -13.99
N ASN A 186 -5.76 -7.62 -13.94
CA ASN A 186 -6.16 -6.23 -13.92
C ASN A 186 -5.70 -5.49 -12.66
N ILE A 187 -5.57 -4.19 -12.79
CA ILE A 187 -5.05 -3.30 -11.75
C ILE A 187 -6.22 -2.71 -10.98
N VAL A 188 -6.28 -2.97 -9.68
CA VAL A 188 -7.30 -2.41 -8.79
C VAL A 188 -6.68 -1.32 -7.95
N VAL A 189 -7.25 -0.12 -7.97
CA VAL A 189 -6.64 1.10 -7.42
C VAL A 189 -7.60 1.81 -6.48
N SER A 190 -7.13 2.16 -5.28
CA SER A 190 -7.83 3.11 -4.41
C SER A 190 -7.48 4.55 -4.79
N SER A 191 -8.46 5.42 -4.80
CA SER A 191 -8.33 6.81 -5.23
C SER A 191 -9.10 7.76 -4.32
N GLU A 192 -8.52 8.93 -4.08
CA GLU A 192 -9.16 10.07 -3.40
C GLU A 192 -8.89 11.33 -4.25
N HIS A 193 -9.86 11.77 -5.01
CA HIS A 193 -9.71 12.85 -5.98
C HIS A 193 -10.64 14.05 -5.71
N PRO A 194 -10.14 15.29 -5.61
CA PRO A 194 -8.73 15.67 -5.46
C PRO A 194 -8.15 15.21 -4.11
N PHE A 195 -6.91 14.80 -4.11
CA PHE A 195 -6.28 14.28 -2.87
C PHE A 195 -6.28 15.31 -1.74
N GLY A 196 -6.80 14.91 -0.57
CA GLY A 196 -6.84 15.73 0.63
C GLY A 196 -7.93 16.80 0.65
N ALA A 197 -8.77 16.89 -0.38
CA ALA A 197 -9.90 17.81 -0.36
C ALA A 197 -11.01 17.31 0.58
N ALA A 198 -11.72 18.25 1.24
CA ALA A 198 -12.80 17.90 2.17
C ALA A 198 -13.97 17.18 1.49
N ASN A 199 -14.17 17.44 0.20
CA ASN A 199 -15.21 16.84 -0.64
C ASN A 199 -14.61 15.91 -1.71
N ALA A 200 -13.45 15.30 -1.43
CA ALA A 200 -12.81 14.40 -2.38
C ALA A 200 -13.72 13.22 -2.72
N ALA A 201 -13.81 12.92 -4.01
CA ALA A 201 -14.41 11.70 -4.49
C ALA A 201 -13.50 10.51 -4.15
N THR A 202 -14.05 9.54 -3.42
CA THR A 202 -13.33 8.33 -3.01
C THR A 202 -13.85 7.16 -3.83
N THR A 203 -12.95 6.49 -4.53
CA THR A 203 -13.32 5.40 -5.44
C THR A 203 -12.34 4.24 -5.37
N ILE A 204 -12.81 3.07 -5.77
CA ILE A 204 -11.97 1.93 -6.16
C ILE A 204 -12.23 1.69 -7.64
N ARG A 205 -11.16 1.67 -8.43
CA ARG A 205 -11.22 1.58 -9.90
C ARG A 205 -10.44 0.38 -10.39
N GLU A 206 -10.93 -0.29 -11.42
CA GLU A 206 -10.25 -1.38 -12.10
C GLU A 206 -9.82 -0.95 -13.49
N TYR A 207 -8.55 -1.20 -13.83
CA TYR A 207 -7.97 -0.89 -15.13
C TYR A 207 -7.40 -2.16 -15.77
N ASP A 208 -7.58 -2.26 -17.08
CA ASP A 208 -7.00 -3.31 -17.90
C ASP A 208 -5.46 -3.23 -17.88
N HIS A 209 -4.81 -4.33 -17.53
CA HIS A 209 -3.35 -4.37 -17.36
C HIS A 209 -2.59 -4.29 -18.69
N VAL A 210 -3.23 -4.61 -19.84
CA VAL A 210 -2.59 -4.59 -21.15
C VAL A 210 -2.52 -3.16 -21.71
N ASN A 211 -3.64 -2.43 -21.62
CA ASN A 211 -3.78 -1.14 -22.31
C ASN A 211 -4.05 0.05 -21.37
N GLY A 212 -4.19 -0.18 -20.06
CA GLY A 212 -4.43 0.86 -19.05
C GLY A 212 -5.82 1.51 -19.12
N ARG A 213 -6.78 0.94 -19.87
CA ARG A 213 -8.13 1.49 -19.97
C ARG A 213 -8.94 1.17 -18.73
N LEU A 214 -9.81 2.10 -18.33
CA LEU A 214 -10.76 1.87 -17.25
C LEU A 214 -11.71 0.73 -17.66
N VAL A 215 -11.78 -0.30 -16.82
CA VAL A 215 -12.72 -1.42 -16.95
C VAL A 215 -14.01 -1.06 -16.25
N ARG A 216 -13.91 -0.64 -14.98
CA ARG A 216 -15.08 -0.24 -14.16
C ARG A 216 -14.67 0.58 -12.95
N VAL A 217 -15.63 1.27 -12.37
CA VAL A 217 -15.56 1.84 -11.03
C VAL A 217 -16.31 0.88 -10.10
N LEU A 218 -15.59 0.18 -9.23
CA LEU A 218 -16.17 -0.78 -8.29
C LEU A 218 -16.95 -0.06 -7.19
N VAL A 219 -16.34 1.00 -6.66
CA VAL A 219 -16.92 1.80 -5.60
C VAL A 219 -17.00 3.21 -6.14
N PRO A 220 -18.19 3.62 -6.61
CA PRO A 220 -18.45 4.99 -6.99
C PRO A 220 -18.56 5.89 -5.75
N ASN A 221 -18.33 7.16 -5.94
CA ASN A 221 -18.57 8.15 -4.88
C ASN A 221 -20.07 8.48 -4.77
N ASP A 222 -20.83 7.56 -4.21
CA ASP A 222 -22.30 7.69 -4.03
C ASP A 222 -22.70 8.24 -2.65
N GLY A 223 -21.74 8.74 -1.88
CA GLY A 223 -21.95 9.24 -0.52
C GLY A 223 -21.95 8.14 0.55
N VAL A 224 -21.81 6.88 0.19
CA VAL A 224 -21.68 5.76 1.12
C VAL A 224 -20.23 5.56 1.50
N GLY A 225 -19.72 6.41 2.30
CA GLY A 225 -18.82 6.17 3.40
C GLY A 225 -17.44 5.55 3.21
N LEU A 226 -16.88 5.34 2.01
CA LEU A 226 -15.47 4.95 1.90
C LEU A 226 -14.58 6.18 2.13
N GLN A 227 -14.29 6.50 3.40
CA GLN A 227 -13.51 7.68 3.73
C GLN A 227 -12.01 7.39 3.66
N LYS A 228 -11.27 8.22 2.92
CA LYS A 228 -9.80 8.15 2.80
C LYS A 228 -9.29 6.73 2.54
N PRO A 229 -9.68 6.10 1.43
CA PRO A 229 -9.18 4.77 1.08
C PRO A 229 -7.66 4.81 0.94
N ARG A 230 -6.97 3.84 1.55
CA ARG A 230 -5.50 3.79 1.54
C ARG A 230 -5.01 2.44 1.01
N GLY A 231 -4.86 1.45 1.86
CA GLY A 231 -4.34 0.15 1.48
C GLY A 231 -5.40 -0.75 0.87
N LEU A 232 -5.03 -1.45 -0.20
CA LEU A 232 -5.84 -2.47 -0.87
C LEU A 232 -5.16 -3.83 -0.78
N ARG A 233 -5.94 -4.90 -0.48
CA ARG A 233 -5.46 -6.29 -0.57
C ARG A 233 -6.61 -7.22 -0.88
N PHE A 234 -6.33 -8.24 -1.67
CA PHE A 234 -7.19 -9.41 -1.74
C PHE A 234 -6.96 -10.30 -0.51
N GLY A 235 -8.06 -10.69 0.13
CA GLY A 235 -8.04 -11.63 1.23
C GLY A 235 -7.89 -13.08 0.77
N PRO A 236 -7.71 -14.03 1.71
CA PRO A 236 -7.66 -15.45 1.41
C PRO A 236 -8.99 -16.00 0.87
N ASP A 237 -10.07 -15.27 1.05
CA ASP A 237 -11.43 -15.52 0.56
C ASP A 237 -11.71 -14.89 -0.82
N ALA A 238 -10.67 -14.38 -1.49
CA ALA A 238 -10.72 -13.68 -2.77
C ALA A 238 -11.51 -12.35 -2.76
N ARG A 239 -12.00 -11.90 -1.61
CA ARG A 239 -12.65 -10.60 -1.46
C ARG A 239 -11.62 -9.47 -1.42
N LEU A 240 -12.06 -8.27 -1.80
CA LEU A 240 -11.22 -7.07 -1.77
C LEU A 240 -11.39 -6.33 -0.44
N TYR A 241 -10.28 -6.13 0.27
CA TYR A 241 -10.21 -5.40 1.53
C TYR A 241 -9.58 -4.02 1.29
N CYS A 242 -10.25 -2.99 1.77
CA CYS A 242 -9.79 -1.61 1.70
C CYS A 242 -9.71 -1.01 3.08
N VAL A 243 -8.55 -0.48 3.42
CA VAL A 243 -8.40 0.35 4.63
C VAL A 243 -8.97 1.73 4.34
N ALA A 244 -9.96 2.12 5.11
CA ALA A 244 -10.63 3.42 5.03
C ALA A 244 -10.58 4.08 6.40
N GLN A 245 -9.95 5.20 6.50
CA GLN A 245 -9.71 5.98 7.73
C GLN A 245 -9.73 5.18 9.06
N ASP A 246 -10.91 4.85 9.60
CA ASP A 246 -11.10 4.22 10.92
C ASP A 246 -11.65 2.79 10.82
N GLU A 247 -11.68 2.22 9.64
CA GLU A 247 -12.24 0.88 9.39
C GLU A 247 -11.54 0.14 8.25
N VAL A 248 -11.75 -1.16 8.18
CA VAL A 248 -11.43 -2.02 7.03
C VAL A 248 -12.74 -2.47 6.42
N VAL A 249 -12.99 -2.04 5.19
CA VAL A 249 -14.20 -2.36 4.43
C VAL A 249 -13.92 -3.47 3.44
N VAL A 250 -14.87 -4.38 3.28
CA VAL A 250 -14.78 -5.55 2.39
C VAL A 250 -15.78 -5.43 1.27
N PHE A 251 -15.33 -5.78 0.09
CA PHE A 251 -16.13 -5.80 -1.13
C PHE A 251 -16.09 -7.18 -1.77
N ASP A 252 -17.22 -7.64 -2.26
CA ASP A 252 -17.25 -8.67 -3.28
C ASP A 252 -16.65 -8.08 -4.55
N PHE A 253 -15.53 -8.63 -5.00
CA PHE A 253 -14.81 -8.05 -6.13
C PHE A 253 -15.55 -8.22 -7.46
N GLU A 254 -16.26 -9.34 -7.64
CA GLU A 254 -16.96 -9.65 -8.90
C GLU A 254 -18.16 -8.73 -9.09
N THR A 255 -18.95 -8.55 -8.07
CA THR A 255 -20.16 -7.72 -8.11
C THR A 255 -19.92 -6.24 -7.81
N GLY A 256 -18.82 -5.92 -7.10
CA GLY A 256 -18.56 -4.58 -6.54
C GLY A 256 -19.39 -4.25 -5.30
N GLU A 257 -20.16 -5.22 -4.78
CA GLU A 257 -21.01 -5.02 -3.61
C GLU A 257 -20.18 -4.77 -2.35
N CYS A 258 -20.55 -3.75 -1.58
CA CYS A 258 -19.98 -3.51 -0.27
C CYS A 258 -20.60 -4.47 0.76
N ILE A 259 -19.79 -5.43 1.23
CA ILE A 259 -20.22 -6.41 2.25
C ILE A 259 -20.31 -5.74 3.64
N GLY A 260 -19.48 -4.74 3.89
CA GLY A 260 -19.45 -3.98 5.13
C GLY A 260 -18.05 -3.89 5.76
N ALA A 261 -17.99 -3.27 6.93
CA ALA A 261 -16.75 -3.16 7.68
C ALA A 261 -16.52 -4.41 8.53
N VAL A 262 -15.34 -5.00 8.39
CA VAL A 262 -14.89 -6.19 9.14
C VAL A 262 -14.01 -5.85 10.32
N ALA A 263 -13.49 -4.63 10.40
CA ALA A 263 -12.75 -4.12 11.55
C ALA A 263 -13.03 -2.62 11.68
N ARG A 264 -13.23 -2.15 12.91
CA ARG A 264 -13.43 -0.74 13.22
C ARG A 264 -12.68 -0.36 14.48
N LEU A 265 -11.97 0.76 14.42
CA LEU A 265 -11.30 1.33 15.57
C LEU A 265 -11.26 2.85 15.43
N PRO A 266 -11.92 3.62 16.32
CA PRO A 266 -11.85 5.07 16.30
C PRO A 266 -10.41 5.57 16.28
N ARG A 267 -10.11 6.53 15.42
CA ARG A 267 -8.77 7.09 15.24
C ARG A 267 -7.75 6.10 14.67
N LEU A 268 -8.19 5.05 13.98
CA LEU A 268 -7.26 4.09 13.35
C LEU A 268 -6.30 4.78 12.39
N ASN A 269 -6.79 5.73 11.59
CA ASN A 269 -6.02 6.39 10.54
C ASN A 269 -5.20 5.37 9.73
N GLY A 270 -5.88 4.34 9.27
CA GLY A 270 -5.28 3.14 8.68
C GLY A 270 -4.57 3.43 7.36
N GLN A 271 -3.46 2.73 7.08
CA GLN A 271 -2.65 2.95 5.88
C GLN A 271 -2.49 1.68 5.03
N ALA A 272 -2.35 0.53 5.65
CA ALA A 272 -2.20 -0.74 4.96
C ALA A 272 -2.86 -1.86 5.75
N VAL A 273 -3.27 -2.91 5.06
CA VAL A 273 -3.85 -4.13 5.61
C VAL A 273 -3.13 -5.35 5.08
N ILE A 274 -2.99 -6.36 5.92
CA ILE A 274 -2.47 -7.66 5.52
C ILE A 274 -3.08 -8.77 6.39
N PHE A 275 -3.17 -9.97 5.79
CA PHE A 275 -3.50 -11.19 6.51
C PHE A 275 -2.21 -11.89 6.90
N PHE A 276 -2.00 -12.09 8.18
CA PHE A 276 -0.81 -12.72 8.73
C PHE A 276 -1.21 -13.99 9.50
N PRO A 277 -0.44 -15.08 9.35
CA PRO A 277 -0.78 -16.38 9.95
C PRO A 277 -1.00 -16.38 11.44
#